data_df7c2f151f64949365deca8f1e1a5e5a
#
_entry.id   df7c2f151f64949365deca8f1e1a5e5a
#
_cell.length_a   1.000
_cell.length_b   1.000
_cell.length_c   1.000
_cell.angle_alpha   90.00
_cell.angle_beta   90.00
_cell.angle_gamma   90.00
#
_symmetry.space_group_name_H-M   'P 1'
#
loop_
_entity.id
_entity.type
_entity.pdbx_description
1 polymer ?
#
loop_
_entity_poly.entity_id
_entity_poly.type
_entity_poly.pdbx_seq_one_letter_code
_entity_poly.pdbx_strand_id
1 'polypeptide(L)'
;MIATAIGGFILTLSVIAITTSYGIRADMSPIVISNESTESVAITMADNIEVTQPEDRYLGISLSAGIEIIVADTTGSPRVEYPSGLAPYITVSERNGKLNLLISRHDGDSSTGRGYYRHIECSYPIRIITPAAPAKIRSTLREVPVVLKDASTDSIHMQIRGTTHFYDCRLGLATVNPDDLGQYPYIKIQNTSISTIALGERTLRLSIKADSLSTVEAIDWHSTLDADASCSLETGSLRIARISFSSVNDSTDFALHTSGAFTLNTISK
;
A
#
# COMPACT_ATOMS: atom_id res chain seq x y z
N MET A 1 13.11 -61.05 -17.11
CA MET A 1 12.89 -60.71 -15.67
C MET A 1 13.49 -59.36 -15.25
N ILE A 2 14.71 -59.00 -15.63
CA ILE A 2 15.34 -57.74 -15.19
C ILE A 2 14.61 -56.51 -15.77
N ALA A 3 14.19 -56.54 -17.03
CA ALA A 3 13.48 -55.40 -17.67
C ALA A 3 12.13 -55.10 -17.03
N THR A 4 11.40 -56.09 -16.55
CA THR A 4 10.11 -55.90 -15.86
C THR A 4 10.27 -55.29 -14.45
N ALA A 5 11.37 -55.62 -13.76
CA ALA A 5 11.67 -55.03 -12.45
C ALA A 5 12.06 -53.56 -12.54
N ILE A 6 12.84 -53.17 -13.57
CA ILE A 6 13.22 -51.78 -13.77
C ILE A 6 12.02 -50.91 -14.18
N GLY A 7 11.14 -51.45 -15.06
CA GLY A 7 9.91 -50.73 -15.44
C GLY A 7 8.97 -50.50 -14.27
N GLY A 8 8.81 -51.48 -13.40
CA GLY A 8 8.00 -51.36 -12.19
C GLY A 8 8.55 -50.30 -11.19
N PHE A 9 9.88 -50.25 -11.02
CA PHE A 9 10.52 -49.30 -10.12
C PHE A 9 10.39 -47.86 -10.63
N ILE A 10 10.54 -47.62 -11.93
CA ILE A 10 10.39 -46.27 -12.55
C ILE A 10 8.93 -45.83 -12.42
N LEU A 11 7.97 -46.70 -12.65
CA LEU A 11 6.54 -46.41 -12.51
C LEU A 11 6.17 -46.03 -11.07
N THR A 12 6.71 -46.76 -10.09
CA THR A 12 6.47 -46.47 -8.66
C THR A 12 7.09 -45.13 -8.24
N LEU A 13 8.29 -44.82 -8.68
CA LEU A 13 8.91 -43.52 -8.41
C LEU A 13 8.14 -42.36 -9.05
N SER A 14 7.63 -42.57 -10.27
CA SER A 14 6.81 -41.54 -10.95
C SER A 14 5.49 -41.29 -10.23
N VAL A 15 4.82 -42.34 -9.73
CA VAL A 15 3.59 -42.20 -8.96
C VAL A 15 3.84 -41.52 -7.63
N ILE A 16 4.95 -41.85 -6.92
CA ILE A 16 5.34 -41.18 -5.68
C ILE A 16 5.65 -39.70 -5.93
N ALA A 17 6.39 -39.37 -7.02
CA ALA A 17 6.68 -37.98 -7.37
C ALA A 17 5.42 -37.18 -7.72
N ILE A 18 4.47 -37.78 -8.42
CA ILE A 18 3.18 -37.16 -8.76
C ILE A 18 2.35 -36.96 -7.50
N THR A 19 2.21 -37.97 -6.64
CA THR A 19 1.40 -37.87 -5.42
C THR A 19 1.98 -36.88 -4.41
N THR A 20 3.31 -36.81 -4.27
CA THR A 20 3.95 -35.76 -3.45
C THR A 20 3.78 -34.36 -4.05
N SER A 21 3.83 -34.22 -5.37
CA SER A 21 3.59 -32.93 -6.05
C SER A 21 2.12 -32.48 -5.94
N TYR A 22 1.17 -33.41 -6.04
CA TYR A 22 -0.25 -33.11 -5.84
C TYR A 22 -0.60 -32.85 -4.37
N GLY A 23 0.01 -33.57 -3.43
CA GLY A 23 -0.17 -33.33 -1.99
C GLY A 23 0.34 -31.96 -1.54
N ILE A 24 1.40 -31.45 -2.18
CA ILE A 24 1.93 -30.09 -1.92
C ILE A 24 0.97 -29.00 -2.44
N ARG A 25 0.18 -29.28 -3.50
CA ARG A 25 -0.78 -28.30 -4.06
C ARG A 25 -2.10 -28.21 -3.27
N ALA A 26 -2.45 -29.21 -2.48
CA ALA A 26 -3.73 -29.24 -1.77
C ALA A 26 -3.84 -28.20 -0.64
N ASP A 27 -2.73 -27.63 -0.18
CA ASP A 27 -2.69 -26.68 0.95
C ASP A 27 -2.50 -25.21 0.51
N MET A 28 -2.65 -24.91 -0.78
CA MET A 28 -2.50 -23.56 -1.33
C MET A 28 -3.79 -22.77 -1.43
N SER A 29 -4.88 -23.26 -0.85
CA SER A 29 -6.13 -22.49 -0.80
C SER A 29 -5.93 -21.22 0.03
N PRO A 30 -6.36 -20.04 -0.47
CA PRO A 30 -6.27 -18.82 0.30
C PRO A 30 -7.09 -18.91 1.57
N ILE A 31 -6.59 -18.33 2.65
CA ILE A 31 -7.37 -18.11 3.86
C ILE A 31 -8.22 -16.87 3.62
N VAL A 32 -9.50 -17.06 3.38
CA VAL A 32 -10.45 -15.96 3.18
C VAL A 32 -10.99 -15.53 4.54
N ILE A 33 -10.73 -14.26 4.89
CA ILE A 33 -11.21 -13.68 6.15
C ILE A 33 -12.48 -12.90 5.88
N SER A 34 -13.56 -13.36 6.52
CA SER A 34 -14.85 -12.68 6.57
C SER A 34 -14.92 -11.73 7.77
N ASN A 35 -15.73 -10.67 7.66
CA ASN A 35 -15.92 -9.70 8.75
C ASN A 35 -17.08 -10.14 9.66
N GLU A 36 -16.94 -11.26 10.33
CA GLU A 36 -17.95 -11.69 11.31
C GLU A 36 -17.83 -10.93 12.64
N SER A 37 -16.61 -10.52 13.01
CA SER A 37 -16.32 -9.75 14.20
C SER A 37 -15.08 -8.87 14.00
N THR A 38 -15.01 -7.80 14.77
CA THR A 38 -13.90 -6.84 14.74
C THR A 38 -13.19 -6.83 16.09
N GLU A 39 -11.89 -6.94 16.08
CA GLU A 39 -11.04 -6.68 17.24
C GLU A 39 -10.61 -5.23 17.27
N SER A 40 -10.39 -4.72 18.48
CA SER A 40 -9.97 -3.35 18.71
C SER A 40 -8.86 -3.30 19.74
N VAL A 41 -7.76 -2.65 19.37
CA VAL A 41 -6.62 -2.41 20.27
C VAL A 41 -6.51 -0.91 20.51
N ALA A 42 -6.63 -0.50 21.77
CA ALA A 42 -6.43 0.89 22.15
C ALA A 42 -4.96 1.29 21.93
N ILE A 43 -4.76 2.49 21.40
CA ILE A 43 -3.45 3.11 21.23
C ILE A 43 -3.44 4.50 21.86
N THR A 44 -2.27 5.08 22.00
CA THR A 44 -2.15 6.52 22.32
C THR A 44 -2.14 7.33 21.01
N MET A 45 -1.79 8.58 21.04
CA MET A 45 -1.65 9.37 19.81
C MET A 45 -0.35 8.99 19.10
N ALA A 46 -0.45 8.59 17.83
CA ALA A 46 0.71 8.20 17.01
C ALA A 46 1.01 9.29 15.96
N ASP A 47 2.12 9.99 16.12
CA ASP A 47 2.60 10.93 15.11
C ASP A 47 3.16 10.21 13.86
N ASN A 48 3.62 8.98 14.04
CA ASN A 48 4.18 8.15 12.99
C ASN A 48 3.48 6.79 12.97
N ILE A 49 3.02 6.39 11.80
CA ILE A 49 2.39 5.09 11.58
C ILE A 49 3.28 4.29 10.63
N GLU A 50 3.66 3.10 11.04
CA GLU A 50 4.39 2.17 10.20
C GLU A 50 3.66 0.84 10.11
N VAL A 51 3.37 0.43 8.87
CA VAL A 51 2.77 -0.87 8.57
C VAL A 51 3.78 -1.68 7.80
N THR A 52 4.20 -2.79 8.38
CA THR A 52 5.27 -3.60 7.83
C THR A 52 4.86 -5.06 7.69
N GLN A 53 5.36 -5.66 6.64
CA GLN A 53 5.39 -7.09 6.46
C GLN A 53 6.87 -7.49 6.31
N PRO A 54 7.39 -8.39 7.16
CA PRO A 54 8.72 -8.95 6.93
C PRO A 54 8.78 -9.61 5.55
N GLU A 55 9.95 -9.62 4.94
CA GLU A 55 10.16 -10.38 3.70
C GLU A 55 10.05 -11.89 4.01
N ASP A 56 8.83 -12.36 4.07
CA ASP A 56 8.52 -13.78 4.20
C ASP A 56 8.13 -14.33 2.84
N ARG A 57 8.94 -15.23 2.30
CA ARG A 57 8.69 -15.91 1.02
C ARG A 57 7.42 -16.76 1.04
N TYR A 58 6.89 -17.02 2.21
CA TYR A 58 5.80 -17.97 2.43
C TYR A 58 4.48 -17.31 2.85
N LEU A 59 4.45 -15.99 3.01
CA LEU A 59 3.24 -15.26 3.36
C LEU A 59 2.89 -14.21 2.31
N GLY A 60 1.79 -14.43 1.59
CA GLY A 60 1.13 -13.42 0.76
C GLY A 60 -0.08 -12.85 1.48
N ILE A 61 -0.29 -11.54 1.35
CA ILE A 61 -1.45 -10.85 1.92
C ILE A 61 -2.09 -9.99 0.86
N SER A 62 -3.40 -10.16 0.68
CA SER A 62 -4.25 -9.32 -0.13
C SER A 62 -5.29 -8.64 0.75
N LEU A 63 -5.12 -7.36 1.00
CA LEU A 63 -6.07 -6.51 1.72
C LEU A 63 -6.74 -5.58 0.70
N SER A 64 -7.81 -6.02 0.08
CA SER A 64 -8.43 -5.28 -1.03
C SER A 64 -9.04 -3.94 -0.60
N ALA A 65 -9.56 -3.83 0.63
CA ALA A 65 -10.03 -2.58 1.22
C ALA A 65 -8.88 -1.73 1.80
N GLY A 66 -7.68 -2.30 1.98
CA GLY A 66 -6.50 -1.60 2.41
C GLY A 66 -6.46 -1.26 3.90
N ILE A 67 -5.67 -0.22 4.19
CA ILE A 67 -5.49 0.34 5.52
C ILE A 67 -6.08 1.73 5.52
N GLU A 68 -7.10 1.95 6.34
CA GLU A 68 -7.76 3.23 6.50
C GLU A 68 -7.21 3.94 7.75
N ILE A 69 -6.66 5.13 7.58
CA ILE A 69 -6.27 6.03 8.65
C ILE A 69 -7.32 7.12 8.70
N ILE A 70 -8.11 7.13 9.77
CA ILE A 70 -9.27 7.99 9.92
C ILE A 70 -8.95 9.01 11.02
N VAL A 71 -8.94 10.29 10.64
CA VAL A 71 -8.81 11.39 11.59
C VAL A 71 -10.19 11.79 12.02
N ALA A 72 -10.58 11.36 13.21
CA ALA A 72 -11.91 11.63 13.72
C ALA A 72 -11.83 12.49 14.99
N ASP A 73 -12.67 13.51 15.04
CA ASP A 73 -12.87 14.31 16.25
C ASP A 73 -13.64 13.44 17.26
N THR A 74 -12.92 12.59 17.97
CA THR A 74 -13.52 11.48 18.67
C THR A 74 -13.80 11.77 20.12
N THR A 75 -15.04 11.53 20.51
CA THR A 75 -15.41 11.14 21.87
C THR A 75 -14.86 9.74 22.26
N GLY A 76 -14.24 9.02 21.34
CA GLY A 76 -13.65 7.69 21.53
C GLY A 76 -12.12 7.70 21.56
N SER A 77 -11.53 6.79 22.33
CA SER A 77 -10.08 6.64 22.40
C SER A 77 -9.48 6.24 21.06
N PRO A 78 -8.27 6.71 20.71
CA PRO A 78 -7.52 6.25 19.55
C PRO A 78 -7.36 4.72 19.57
N ARG A 79 -7.47 4.09 18.42
CA ARG A 79 -7.45 2.62 18.33
C ARG A 79 -7.16 2.09 16.94
N VAL A 80 -6.72 0.84 16.90
CA VAL A 80 -6.62 0.03 15.68
C VAL A 80 -7.74 -0.98 15.68
N GLU A 81 -8.51 -1.04 14.61
CA GLU A 81 -9.60 -2.01 14.40
C GLU A 81 -9.27 -2.89 13.21
N TYR A 82 -9.49 -4.20 13.35
CA TYR A 82 -9.29 -5.17 12.27
C TYR A 82 -10.21 -6.38 12.42
N PRO A 83 -10.52 -7.11 11.33
CA PRO A 83 -11.28 -8.35 11.40
C PRO A 83 -10.62 -9.37 12.34
N SER A 84 -11.38 -10.02 13.21
CA SER A 84 -10.85 -10.99 14.19
C SER A 84 -10.08 -12.15 13.55
N GLY A 85 -10.44 -12.53 12.32
CA GLY A 85 -9.68 -13.52 11.54
C GLY A 85 -8.24 -13.09 11.21
N LEU A 86 -7.93 -11.79 11.25
CA LEU A 86 -6.56 -11.28 11.08
C LEU A 86 -5.75 -11.29 12.39
N ALA A 87 -6.38 -11.44 13.56
CA ALA A 87 -5.70 -11.37 14.85
C ALA A 87 -4.46 -12.27 14.98
N PRO A 88 -4.44 -13.49 14.45
CA PRO A 88 -3.25 -14.34 14.50
C PRO A 88 -2.06 -13.80 13.69
N TYR A 89 -2.31 -12.89 12.75
CA TYR A 89 -1.31 -12.39 11.80
C TYR A 89 -0.91 -10.93 12.07
N ILE A 90 -1.61 -10.23 12.98
CA ILE A 90 -1.40 -8.83 13.27
C ILE A 90 -0.80 -8.65 14.67
N THR A 91 0.27 -7.89 14.74
CA THR A 91 0.82 -7.39 16.01
C THR A 91 0.79 -5.87 16.00
N VAL A 92 0.06 -5.29 16.95
CA VAL A 92 0.00 -3.85 17.18
C VAL A 92 0.95 -3.52 18.33
N SER A 93 1.87 -2.60 18.11
CA SER A 93 2.79 -2.11 19.14
C SER A 93 3.00 -0.61 19.01
N GLU A 94 3.17 0.05 20.14
CA GLU A 94 3.40 1.48 20.19
C GLU A 94 4.64 1.78 21.02
N ARG A 95 5.51 2.61 20.48
CA ARG A 95 6.72 3.04 21.17
C ARG A 95 7.15 4.44 20.72
N ASN A 96 7.35 5.35 21.71
CA ASN A 96 7.86 6.70 21.45
C ASN A 96 7.05 7.49 20.38
N GLY A 97 5.73 7.47 20.45
CA GLY A 97 4.84 8.14 19.48
C GLY A 97 4.80 7.49 18.10
N LYS A 98 5.36 6.29 17.96
CA LYS A 98 5.33 5.50 16.72
C LYS A 98 4.43 4.29 16.93
N LEU A 99 3.39 4.18 16.10
CA LEU A 99 2.54 3.01 15.98
C LEU A 99 3.16 2.07 14.94
N ASN A 100 3.43 0.83 15.34
CA ASN A 100 3.86 -0.21 14.43
C ASN A 100 2.75 -1.27 14.32
N LEU A 101 2.31 -1.49 13.11
CA LEU A 101 1.44 -2.58 12.73
C LEU A 101 2.28 -3.60 11.96
N LEU A 102 2.61 -4.70 12.59
CA LEU A 102 3.36 -5.79 11.99
C LEU A 102 2.40 -6.86 11.50
N ILE A 103 2.46 -7.20 10.22
CA ILE A 103 1.72 -8.29 9.64
C ILE A 103 2.71 -9.42 9.36
N SER A 104 2.61 -10.49 10.12
CA SER A 104 3.56 -11.60 10.07
C SER A 104 2.86 -12.93 10.17
N ARG A 105 3.61 -13.99 9.88
CA ARG A 105 3.14 -15.36 10.04
C ARG A 105 2.89 -15.67 11.51
N HIS A 106 1.86 -16.48 11.77
CA HIS A 106 1.61 -16.98 13.13
C HIS A 106 2.66 -18.02 13.51
N ASP A 107 3.21 -17.92 14.72
CA ASP A 107 4.27 -18.82 15.21
C ASP A 107 3.85 -20.31 15.28
N GLY A 108 2.55 -20.59 15.34
CA GLY A 108 2.00 -21.94 15.29
C GLY A 108 2.12 -22.67 13.94
N ASP A 109 2.36 -21.94 12.86
CA ASP A 109 2.50 -22.48 11.50
C ASP A 109 3.90 -23.08 11.22
N SER A 110 4.83 -22.95 12.15
CA SER A 110 6.23 -23.42 12.02
C SER A 110 6.40 -24.94 12.19
N SER A 111 5.34 -25.70 12.53
CA SER A 111 5.43 -27.09 12.94
C SER A 111 5.66 -28.10 11.81
N THR A 112 5.58 -27.70 10.57
CA THR A 112 5.88 -28.57 9.43
C THR A 112 7.11 -28.04 8.70
N GLY A 113 8.29 -28.54 8.97
CA GLY A 113 9.61 -28.15 8.44
C GLY A 113 9.76 -28.04 6.90
N ARG A 114 8.68 -27.78 6.19
CA ARG A 114 8.58 -27.38 4.79
C ARG A 114 7.71 -26.14 4.76
N GLY A 115 8.30 -24.99 4.43
CA GLY A 115 7.60 -23.72 4.34
C GLY A 115 6.51 -23.76 3.27
N TYR A 116 5.27 -23.90 3.66
CA TYR A 116 4.13 -23.75 2.77
C TYR A 116 3.83 -22.26 2.57
N TYR A 117 3.60 -21.86 1.32
CA TYR A 117 3.10 -20.54 1.02
C TYR A 117 1.66 -20.40 1.55
N ARG A 118 1.43 -19.38 2.36
CA ARG A 118 0.09 -19.01 2.83
C ARG A 118 -0.33 -17.73 2.12
N HIS A 119 -1.54 -17.70 1.60
CA HIS A 119 -2.15 -16.50 1.06
C HIS A 119 -3.37 -16.15 1.88
N ILE A 120 -3.40 -14.91 2.38
CA ILE A 120 -4.51 -14.38 3.16
C ILE A 120 -5.23 -13.36 2.30
N GLU A 121 -6.54 -13.56 2.12
CA GLU A 121 -7.43 -12.62 1.42
C GLU A 121 -8.40 -12.01 2.42
N CYS A 122 -8.40 -10.68 2.52
CA CYS A 122 -9.33 -9.95 3.36
C CYS A 122 -9.89 -8.75 2.59
N SER A 123 -11.22 -8.70 2.49
CA SER A 123 -11.94 -7.62 1.81
C SER A 123 -12.33 -6.48 2.74
N TYR A 124 -12.00 -6.57 4.01
CA TYR A 124 -12.30 -5.55 5.02
C TYR A 124 -11.06 -4.75 5.39
N PRO A 125 -11.21 -3.46 5.66
CA PRO A 125 -10.07 -2.61 6.00
C PRO A 125 -9.54 -2.90 7.40
N ILE A 126 -8.24 -2.67 7.56
CA ILE A 126 -7.67 -2.38 8.87
C ILE A 126 -7.83 -0.88 9.08
N ARG A 127 -8.43 -0.47 10.19
CA ARG A 127 -8.67 0.94 10.50
C ARG A 127 -7.79 1.39 11.65
N ILE A 128 -7.14 2.53 11.45
CA ILE A 128 -6.38 3.24 12.47
C ILE A 128 -7.12 4.55 12.71
N ILE A 129 -7.73 4.70 13.86
CA ILE A 129 -8.54 5.86 14.23
C ILE A 129 -7.73 6.72 15.16
N THR A 130 -7.47 7.97 14.76
CA THR A 130 -6.64 8.94 15.49
C THR A 130 -7.35 10.28 15.64
N PRO A 131 -7.10 11.05 16.72
CA PRO A 131 -7.69 12.37 16.90
C PRO A 131 -7.03 13.46 16.03
N ALA A 132 -5.83 13.20 15.53
CA ALA A 132 -5.07 14.11 14.68
C ALA A 132 -4.39 13.37 13.54
N ALA A 133 -4.14 14.06 12.44
CA ALA A 133 -3.40 13.48 11.31
C ALA A 133 -1.97 13.15 11.72
N PRO A 134 -1.47 11.95 11.40
CA PRO A 134 -0.07 11.60 11.65
C PRO A 134 0.85 12.43 10.74
N ALA A 135 2.03 12.77 11.23
CA ALA A 135 3.03 13.47 10.44
C ALA A 135 3.66 12.57 9.37
N LYS A 136 3.76 11.26 9.67
CA LYS A 136 4.37 10.30 8.75
C LYS A 136 3.60 8.98 8.73
N ILE A 137 3.41 8.46 7.51
CA ILE A 137 2.85 7.13 7.26
C ILE A 137 3.82 6.35 6.38
N ARG A 138 4.18 5.14 6.80
CA ARG A 138 4.97 4.22 6.00
C ARG A 138 4.26 2.89 5.86
N SER A 139 4.20 2.35 4.64
CA SER A 139 3.70 0.99 4.39
C SER A 139 4.61 0.24 3.44
N THR A 140 5.10 -0.92 3.86
CA THR A 140 5.90 -1.83 3.03
C THR A 140 5.04 -2.89 2.33
N LEU A 141 3.73 -2.87 2.55
CA LEU A 141 2.80 -3.82 1.95
C LEU A 141 2.66 -3.58 0.45
N ARG A 142 2.87 -4.61 -0.35
CA ARG A 142 2.70 -4.55 -1.80
C ARG A 142 1.21 -4.49 -2.14
N GLU A 143 0.86 -3.64 -3.12
CA GLU A 143 -0.48 -3.56 -3.71
C GLU A 143 -1.63 -3.30 -2.71
N VAL A 144 -1.29 -2.97 -1.46
CA VAL A 144 -2.27 -2.64 -0.42
C VAL A 144 -2.48 -1.13 -0.40
N PRO A 145 -3.70 -0.65 -0.63
CA PRO A 145 -3.98 0.77 -0.58
C PRO A 145 -3.89 1.29 0.86
N VAL A 146 -3.30 2.48 1.01
CA VAL A 146 -3.34 3.26 2.23
C VAL A 146 -4.24 4.47 2.01
N VAL A 147 -5.29 4.55 2.79
CA VAL A 147 -6.36 5.55 2.67
C VAL A 147 -6.28 6.49 3.87
N LEU A 148 -6.04 7.77 3.64
CA LEU A 148 -6.16 8.82 4.65
C LEU A 148 -7.53 9.47 4.51
N LYS A 149 -8.29 9.50 5.59
CA LYS A 149 -9.65 10.05 5.63
C LYS A 149 -9.80 11.18 6.65
N ASP A 150 -10.59 12.18 6.28
CA ASP A 150 -11.03 13.28 7.16
C ASP A 150 -9.88 14.08 7.77
N ALA A 151 -8.72 14.10 7.11
CA ALA A 151 -7.53 14.75 7.62
C ALA A 151 -7.46 16.23 7.23
N SER A 152 -7.16 17.07 8.23
CA SER A 152 -6.79 18.47 7.99
C SER A 152 -5.43 18.73 8.63
N THR A 153 -4.40 18.99 7.83
CA THR A 153 -3.03 19.21 8.30
C THR A 153 -2.21 20.03 7.32
N ASP A 154 -1.23 20.77 7.84
CA ASP A 154 -0.31 21.56 7.02
C ASP A 154 0.66 20.67 6.23
N SER A 155 1.02 19.50 6.76
CA SER A 155 1.93 18.60 6.06
C SER A 155 1.75 17.14 6.48
N ILE A 156 1.96 16.25 5.50
CA ILE A 156 2.01 14.80 5.72
C ILE A 156 3.08 14.18 4.82
N HIS A 157 3.81 13.21 5.36
CA HIS A 157 4.79 12.45 4.61
C HIS A 157 4.35 10.99 4.48
N MET A 158 4.16 10.51 3.25
CA MET A 158 3.72 9.16 2.95
C MET A 158 4.81 8.41 2.17
N GLN A 159 5.23 7.28 2.71
CA GLN A 159 6.16 6.36 2.06
C GLN A 159 5.44 5.02 1.86
N ILE A 160 4.87 4.81 0.68
CA ILE A 160 3.90 3.75 0.42
C ILE A 160 4.35 2.88 -0.73
N ARG A 161 4.33 1.56 -0.52
CA ARG A 161 4.62 0.57 -1.56
C ARG A 161 3.41 0.22 -2.43
N GLY A 162 2.22 0.60 -2.01
CA GLY A 162 0.95 0.42 -2.72
C GLY A 162 0.41 1.73 -3.29
N THR A 163 -0.91 1.84 -3.32
CA THR A 163 -1.61 3.06 -3.73
C THR A 163 -1.89 3.97 -2.54
N THR A 164 -1.88 5.28 -2.77
CA THR A 164 -2.23 6.29 -1.77
C THR A 164 -3.59 6.89 -2.12
N HIS A 165 -4.51 6.89 -1.16
CA HIS A 165 -5.82 7.52 -1.34
C HIS A 165 -6.01 8.62 -0.30
N PHE A 166 -6.46 9.79 -0.77
CA PHE A 166 -6.91 10.90 0.07
C PHE A 166 -8.41 11.05 -0.09
N TYR A 167 -9.13 11.01 1.02
CA TYR A 167 -10.58 11.07 1.05
C TYR A 167 -11.04 12.10 2.08
N ASP A 168 -11.82 13.10 1.66
CA ASP A 168 -12.32 14.20 2.52
C ASP A 168 -11.19 14.93 3.28
N CYS A 169 -10.06 15.18 2.62
CA CYS A 169 -8.87 15.77 3.24
C CYS A 169 -8.67 17.24 2.84
N ARG A 170 -7.98 17.98 3.73
CA ARG A 170 -7.43 19.30 3.47
C ARG A 170 -5.95 19.30 3.85
N LEU A 171 -5.08 19.33 2.86
CA LEU A 171 -3.63 19.18 3.06
C LEU A 171 -2.88 20.39 2.49
N GLY A 172 -1.96 20.95 3.27
CA GLY A 172 -1.00 21.91 2.76
C GLY A 172 0.01 21.21 1.86
N LEU A 173 0.89 20.40 2.42
CA LEU A 173 1.92 19.65 1.71
C LEU A 173 1.72 18.14 1.88
N ALA A 174 1.50 17.41 0.80
CA ALA A 174 1.53 15.96 0.78
C ALA A 174 2.81 15.47 0.09
N THR A 175 3.78 14.97 0.84
CA THR A 175 4.95 14.31 0.28
C THR A 175 4.64 12.84 0.07
N VAL A 176 4.70 12.36 -1.17
CA VAL A 176 4.41 10.97 -1.53
C VAL A 176 5.63 10.33 -2.16
N ASN A 177 6.20 9.36 -1.48
CA ASN A 177 7.37 8.63 -1.91
C ASN A 177 7.04 7.15 -2.11
N PRO A 178 7.53 6.50 -3.17
CA PRO A 178 7.49 5.05 -3.24
C PRO A 178 8.45 4.44 -2.21
N ASP A 179 8.07 3.33 -1.60
CA ASP A 179 8.96 2.63 -0.65
C ASP A 179 10.08 1.82 -1.36
N ASP A 180 9.89 1.48 -2.65
CA ASP A 180 10.83 0.73 -3.47
C ASP A 180 11.28 1.47 -4.73
N LEU A 181 12.49 1.12 -5.21
CA LEU A 181 12.99 1.52 -6.53
C LEU A 181 12.08 1.02 -7.65
N GLY A 182 11.62 1.93 -8.50
CA GLY A 182 10.87 1.58 -9.72
C GLY A 182 9.38 1.40 -9.53
N GLN A 183 8.83 1.64 -8.35
CA GLN A 183 7.39 1.73 -8.16
C GLN A 183 6.86 3.12 -8.55
N TYR A 184 5.64 3.11 -9.06
CA TYR A 184 4.98 4.28 -9.58
C TYR A 184 3.90 4.69 -8.58
N PRO A 185 4.02 5.85 -7.88
CA PRO A 185 2.95 6.29 -7.02
C PRO A 185 1.66 6.45 -7.81
N TYR A 186 0.63 5.76 -7.34
CA TYR A 186 -0.73 5.96 -7.78
C TYR A 186 -1.49 6.66 -6.66
N ILE A 187 -1.97 7.87 -6.96
CA ILE A 187 -2.67 8.72 -5.99
C ILE A 187 -4.12 8.84 -6.41
N LYS A 188 -5.03 8.43 -5.55
CA LYS A 188 -6.46 8.69 -5.71
C LYS A 188 -6.88 9.81 -4.78
N ILE A 189 -7.58 10.79 -5.33
CA ILE A 189 -8.03 11.98 -4.60
C ILE A 189 -9.53 12.09 -4.74
N GLN A 190 -10.23 12.18 -3.63
CA GLN A 190 -11.68 12.27 -3.60
C GLN A 190 -12.15 13.29 -2.57
N ASN A 191 -12.92 14.28 -3.01
CA ASN A 191 -13.41 15.39 -2.19
C ASN A 191 -12.32 16.03 -1.34
N THR A 192 -11.14 16.26 -1.92
CA THR A 192 -9.91 16.60 -1.19
C THR A 192 -9.25 17.82 -1.82
N SER A 193 -8.75 18.70 -0.98
CA SER A 193 -7.95 19.86 -1.38
C SER A 193 -6.50 19.68 -0.93
N ILE A 194 -5.55 19.77 -1.85
CA ILE A 194 -4.12 19.69 -1.59
C ILE A 194 -3.43 20.91 -2.20
N SER A 195 -2.71 21.69 -1.40
CA SER A 195 -1.96 22.82 -1.93
C SER A 195 -0.74 22.35 -2.72
N THR A 196 0.03 21.40 -2.20
CA THR A 196 1.20 20.87 -2.94
C THR A 196 1.33 19.37 -2.76
N ILE A 197 1.49 18.66 -3.86
CA ILE A 197 1.99 17.28 -3.87
C ILE A 197 3.47 17.31 -4.21
N ALA A 198 4.33 16.90 -3.27
CA ALA A 198 5.76 16.73 -3.50
C ALA A 198 6.09 15.26 -3.72
N LEU A 199 6.85 14.96 -4.76
CA LEU A 199 7.24 13.60 -5.09
C LEU A 199 8.70 13.34 -4.71
N GLY A 200 8.95 12.12 -4.27
CA GLY A 200 10.30 11.70 -3.92
C GLY A 200 11.25 11.64 -5.12
N GLU A 201 12.53 11.81 -4.83
CA GLU A 201 13.62 11.93 -5.79
C GLU A 201 13.77 10.71 -6.74
N ARG A 202 13.22 9.56 -6.39
CA ARG A 202 13.28 8.32 -7.18
C ARG A 202 11.99 8.01 -7.93
N THR A 203 11.11 8.97 -8.07
CA THR A 203 9.85 8.80 -8.80
C THR A 203 10.08 9.08 -10.29
N LEU A 204 9.73 8.13 -11.16
CA LEU A 204 9.76 8.29 -12.62
C LEU A 204 8.37 8.44 -13.23
N ARG A 205 7.35 7.91 -12.57
CA ARG A 205 5.99 7.97 -13.06
C ARG A 205 5.07 8.36 -11.92
N LEU A 206 4.06 9.14 -12.24
CA LEU A 206 3.00 9.53 -11.33
C LEU A 206 1.67 9.25 -12.01
N SER A 207 0.75 8.65 -11.31
CA SER A 207 -0.64 8.57 -11.75
C SER A 207 -1.55 9.18 -10.69
N ILE A 208 -2.39 10.13 -11.11
CA ILE A 208 -3.39 10.76 -10.24
C ILE A 208 -4.77 10.50 -10.82
N LYS A 209 -5.65 9.97 -9.98
CA LYS A 209 -7.09 9.88 -10.26
C LYS A 209 -7.84 10.77 -9.28
N ALA A 210 -8.57 11.75 -9.79
CA ALA A 210 -9.30 12.70 -8.98
C ALA A 210 -10.78 12.81 -9.41
N ASP A 211 -11.66 13.05 -8.43
CA ASP A 211 -13.06 13.41 -8.71
C ASP A 211 -13.21 14.91 -9.02
N SER A 212 -14.44 15.33 -9.33
CA SER A 212 -14.78 16.70 -9.70
C SER A 212 -14.77 17.69 -8.53
N LEU A 213 -14.72 17.22 -7.29
CA LEU A 213 -14.73 18.04 -6.08
C LEU A 213 -13.32 18.29 -5.56
N SER A 214 -12.35 17.58 -6.09
CA SER A 214 -10.95 17.65 -5.63
C SER A 214 -10.18 18.77 -6.32
N THR A 215 -9.22 19.34 -5.60
CA THR A 215 -8.30 20.37 -6.10
C THR A 215 -6.87 20.06 -5.71
N VAL A 216 -5.94 20.31 -6.63
CA VAL A 216 -4.49 20.31 -6.38
C VAL A 216 -3.91 21.58 -6.95
N GLU A 217 -3.26 22.41 -6.13
CA GLU A 217 -2.71 23.69 -6.62
C GLU A 217 -1.37 23.48 -7.32
N ALA A 218 -0.48 22.69 -6.75
CA ALA A 218 0.84 22.44 -7.32
C ALA A 218 1.27 20.99 -7.21
N ILE A 219 2.07 20.55 -8.17
CA ILE A 219 2.85 19.32 -8.12
C ILE A 219 4.31 19.69 -8.25
N ASP A 220 5.12 19.38 -7.23
CA ASP A 220 6.56 19.62 -7.22
C ASP A 220 7.27 18.26 -7.31
N TRP A 221 8.07 18.10 -8.36
CA TRP A 221 8.71 16.83 -8.68
C TRP A 221 10.19 17.05 -9.04
N HIS A 222 11.06 16.56 -8.19
CA HIS A 222 12.49 16.55 -8.43
C HIS A 222 12.98 15.10 -8.55
N SER A 223 13.46 14.69 -9.73
CA SER A 223 13.99 13.35 -9.95
C SER A 223 15.51 13.34 -9.94
N THR A 224 16.11 12.43 -9.17
CA THR A 224 17.55 12.16 -9.21
C THR A 224 17.90 11.00 -10.15
N LEU A 225 16.92 10.45 -10.85
CA LEU A 225 17.13 9.36 -11.80
C LEU A 225 17.37 9.92 -13.20
N ASP A 226 18.33 9.35 -13.90
CA ASP A 226 18.65 9.65 -15.29
C ASP A 226 17.74 8.84 -16.22
N ALA A 227 16.46 9.19 -16.25
CA ALA A 227 15.45 8.53 -17.08
C ALA A 227 14.25 9.45 -17.29
N ASP A 228 13.54 9.26 -18.40
CA ASP A 228 12.36 10.01 -18.74
C ASP A 228 11.24 9.84 -17.69
N ALA A 229 10.60 10.94 -17.37
CA ALA A 229 9.51 10.99 -16.41
C ALA A 229 8.15 11.12 -17.11
N SER A 230 7.11 10.52 -16.53
CA SER A 230 5.76 10.64 -17.05
C SER A 230 4.72 10.85 -15.97
N CYS A 231 3.77 11.75 -16.22
CA CYS A 231 2.62 12.01 -15.36
C CYS A 231 1.33 11.65 -16.10
N SER A 232 0.51 10.82 -15.48
CA SER A 232 -0.83 10.47 -15.99
C SER A 232 -1.89 11.01 -15.06
N LEU A 233 -2.80 11.84 -15.61
CA LEU A 233 -3.89 12.47 -14.88
C LEU A 233 -5.23 11.94 -15.42
N GLU A 234 -5.94 11.16 -14.61
CA GLU A 234 -7.29 10.69 -14.88
C GLU A 234 -8.25 11.51 -14.01
N THR A 235 -8.88 12.54 -14.61
CA THR A 235 -9.66 13.50 -13.83
C THR A 235 -10.97 13.84 -14.49
N GLY A 236 -12.02 14.08 -13.68
CA GLY A 236 -13.28 14.64 -14.18
C GLY A 236 -13.20 16.15 -14.43
N SER A 237 -12.47 16.89 -13.58
CA SER A 237 -12.34 18.36 -13.69
C SER A 237 -11.22 18.93 -12.79
N LEU A 238 -10.17 18.18 -12.54
CA LEU A 238 -9.08 18.62 -11.68
C LEU A 238 -8.41 19.90 -12.24
N ARG A 239 -8.23 20.89 -11.39
CA ARG A 239 -7.48 22.11 -11.70
C ARG A 239 -6.12 22.03 -11.03
N ILE A 240 -5.06 22.14 -11.83
CA ILE A 240 -3.69 22.24 -11.35
C ILE A 240 -3.13 23.57 -11.82
N ALA A 241 -2.71 24.42 -10.88
CA ALA A 241 -2.14 25.72 -11.22
C ALA A 241 -0.72 25.57 -11.76
N ARG A 242 0.06 24.64 -11.22
CA ARG A 242 1.45 24.44 -11.61
C ARG A 242 1.89 22.99 -11.48
N ILE A 243 2.65 22.52 -12.47
CA ILE A 243 3.51 21.34 -12.36
C ILE A 243 4.96 21.81 -12.53
N SER A 244 5.78 21.57 -11.52
CA SER A 244 7.23 21.84 -11.57
C SER A 244 7.94 20.49 -11.63
N PHE A 245 8.68 20.28 -12.71
CA PHE A 245 9.53 19.09 -12.86
C PHE A 245 10.99 19.53 -13.00
N SER A 246 11.88 18.89 -12.28
CA SER A 246 13.32 19.04 -12.44
C SER A 246 14.02 17.70 -12.35
N SER A 247 15.12 17.55 -13.06
CA SER A 247 15.93 16.34 -13.05
C SER A 247 17.41 16.71 -12.93
N VAL A 248 18.23 15.77 -12.49
CA VAL A 248 19.70 15.91 -12.49
C VAL A 248 20.27 15.97 -13.89
N ASN A 249 19.52 15.50 -14.89
CA ASN A 249 19.92 15.54 -16.30
C ASN A 249 18.96 16.42 -17.10
N ASP A 250 19.49 17.50 -17.68
CA ASP A 250 18.73 18.48 -18.48
C ASP A 250 18.10 17.85 -19.75
N SER A 251 18.60 16.68 -20.19
CA SER A 251 18.06 15.95 -21.35
C SER A 251 16.89 15.03 -21.02
N THR A 252 16.52 14.90 -19.75
CA THR A 252 15.38 14.08 -19.33
C THR A 252 14.06 14.65 -19.85
N ASP A 253 13.29 13.85 -20.59
CA ASP A 253 11.99 14.25 -21.09
C ASP A 253 10.90 14.07 -20.04
N PHE A 254 9.92 14.98 -20.07
CA PHE A 254 8.73 14.92 -19.25
C PHE A 254 7.47 14.82 -20.12
N ALA A 255 6.77 13.70 -19.99
CA ALA A 255 5.51 13.46 -20.70
C ALA A 255 4.30 13.64 -19.78
N LEU A 256 3.31 14.42 -20.22
CA LEU A 256 2.04 14.60 -19.53
C LEU A 256 0.91 13.93 -20.33
N HIS A 257 0.27 12.95 -19.72
CA HIS A 257 -0.90 12.26 -20.26
C HIS A 257 -2.15 12.66 -19.46
N THR A 258 -3.19 13.11 -20.15
CA THR A 258 -4.43 13.52 -19.48
C THR A 258 -5.64 12.83 -20.08
N SER A 259 -6.59 12.46 -19.23
CA SER A 259 -7.92 12.01 -19.63
C SER A 259 -8.99 12.79 -18.87
N GLY A 260 -10.03 13.26 -19.57
CA GLY A 260 -11.09 14.11 -19.00
C GLY A 260 -10.82 15.62 -19.12
N ALA A 261 -11.65 16.43 -18.49
CA ALA A 261 -11.48 17.87 -18.46
C ALA A 261 -10.35 18.26 -17.52
N PHE A 262 -9.39 19.02 -18.04
CA PHE A 262 -8.19 19.39 -17.32
C PHE A 262 -7.80 20.85 -17.62
N THR A 263 -7.36 21.57 -16.61
CA THR A 263 -6.80 22.90 -16.76
C THR A 263 -5.44 22.93 -16.06
N LEU A 264 -4.38 23.19 -16.82
CA LEU A 264 -3.04 23.44 -16.34
C LEU A 264 -2.61 24.83 -16.77
N ASN A 265 -2.19 25.66 -15.82
CA ASN A 265 -1.76 27.02 -16.13
C ASN A 265 -0.29 27.07 -16.56
N THR A 266 0.57 26.27 -15.95
CA THR A 266 2.02 26.33 -16.20
C THR A 266 2.70 24.97 -15.99
N ILE A 267 3.58 24.60 -16.93
CA ILE A 267 4.63 23.59 -16.72
C ILE A 267 5.97 24.32 -16.68
N SER A 268 6.74 24.15 -15.61
CA SER A 268 8.11 24.65 -15.52
C SER A 268 9.08 23.46 -15.44
N LYS A 269 10.14 23.52 -16.24
CA LYS A 269 11.30 22.63 -16.16
C LYS A 269 12.35 23.24 -15.25
#